data_a109814a22ecf03414a3716ff992ad74
#
_entry.id   a109814a22ecf03414a3716ff992ad74
#
_cell.length_a   1.000
_cell.length_b   1.000
_cell.length_c   1.000
_cell.angle_alpha   90.00
_cell.angle_beta   90.00
_cell.angle_gamma   90.00
#
_symmetry.space_group_name_H-M   'P 1'
#
loop_
_entity.id
_entity.type
_entity.pdbx_description
1 polymer ?
#
loop_
_entity_poly.entity_id
_entity_poly.type
_entity_poly.pdbx_seq_one_letter_code
_entity_poly.pdbx_strand_id
1 'polypeptide(L)'
;MPLPFPFDFKHPDYQMVFEWRMERLQRIRQNHEMLPALKQFYRTNPAQFIIDWGMTTDPRNIDYGLPVTIPFLLFPKQEEWIHWIMERRERLENGITEKSREMGLSWTAIGLACSLCLFNKEMVIGFGSRKEEYVDSTGDPKALFWKARKFVETLPIEFRGSWDEKKHAPYMRVEFPDTGAVIKGEAGDNIGRGDRTTLYLVDEAAFLQRPLLIDAALSQTTRCRIDLSSVNGMANPFAQKRHGGKIPVFTFHWRDDPRKDEEWYRRECEKIDNPVVVAQELDLNYSASAEGVLIPSDWVQAAVDAHIKLGIQPTGKRLGAMDVADEGRDKNAFSTRHGFLLENVREWSGVGSDIYQSVEKVFGFCEQDNLEEFRFDEDGLGAGVRGDARAINELRNAARRPSILATPFRGSGAVFDPDDEAVRGDNGQAARLNKDFFANAKAQSWWHLRKLFQNTYRAVVEGMAYNPDEIISISSAMASKDKLIIELSQPTYSINGVGKIVVDKQPDGTKSPNLADSVMISYAPMNSALNIWELLGRQA
;
A
#
# COMPACT_ATOMS: atom_id res chain seq x y z
N MET A 1 -3.61 -35.53 1.48
CA MET A 1 -4.66 -36.29 2.19
C MET A 1 -4.81 -35.66 3.56
N PRO A 2 -6.01 -35.42 4.05
CA PRO A 2 -6.18 -34.91 5.41
C PRO A 2 -5.53 -35.91 6.42
N LEU A 3 -5.23 -35.41 7.60
CA LEU A 3 -4.82 -36.27 8.71
C LEU A 3 -5.87 -37.38 8.88
N PRO A 4 -5.49 -38.63 9.22
CA PRO A 4 -6.44 -39.73 9.36
C PRO A 4 -7.30 -39.62 10.64
N PHE A 5 -7.15 -38.54 11.39
CA PHE A 5 -7.87 -38.22 12.61
C PHE A 5 -8.19 -36.72 12.66
N PRO A 6 -9.23 -36.28 13.39
CA PRO A 6 -9.50 -34.87 13.61
C PRO A 6 -8.38 -34.25 14.43
N PHE A 7 -7.98 -33.01 14.08
CA PHE A 7 -6.97 -32.25 14.80
C PHE A 7 -7.53 -30.92 15.24
N ASP A 8 -7.49 -30.65 16.54
CA ASP A 8 -7.90 -29.37 17.11
C ASP A 8 -6.69 -28.42 17.23
N PHE A 9 -6.66 -27.36 16.42
CA PHE A 9 -5.59 -26.38 16.45
C PHE A 9 -5.58 -25.51 17.71
N LYS A 10 -6.71 -25.43 18.44
CA LYS A 10 -6.77 -24.67 19.73
C LYS A 10 -6.22 -25.50 20.89
N HIS A 11 -6.44 -26.82 20.87
CA HIS A 11 -5.98 -27.76 21.90
C HIS A 11 -5.22 -28.91 21.24
N PRO A 12 -3.99 -28.61 20.71
CA PRO A 12 -3.29 -29.57 19.86
C PRO A 12 -2.75 -30.76 20.63
N ASP A 13 -3.08 -31.98 20.18
CA ASP A 13 -2.42 -33.22 20.59
C ASP A 13 -1.33 -33.58 19.58
N TYR A 14 -0.13 -33.06 19.80
CA TYR A 14 1.01 -33.36 18.95
C TYR A 14 1.57 -34.76 19.15
N GLN A 15 1.30 -35.44 20.28
CA GLN A 15 1.77 -36.80 20.49
C GLN A 15 1.16 -37.75 19.47
N MET A 16 -0.15 -37.68 19.25
CA MET A 16 -0.86 -38.45 18.22
C MET A 16 -0.25 -38.24 16.82
N VAL A 17 0.14 -37.00 16.49
CA VAL A 17 0.80 -36.68 15.21
C VAL A 17 2.17 -37.32 15.12
N PHE A 18 2.98 -37.29 16.19
CA PHE A 18 4.30 -37.93 16.22
C PHE A 18 4.19 -39.45 16.08
N GLU A 19 3.25 -40.08 16.77
CA GLU A 19 3.02 -41.52 16.67
C GLU A 19 2.64 -41.93 15.24
N TRP A 20 1.71 -41.22 14.63
CA TRP A 20 1.30 -41.44 13.24
C TRP A 20 2.47 -41.26 12.25
N ARG A 21 3.29 -40.19 12.41
CA ARG A 21 4.48 -39.97 11.57
C ARG A 21 5.52 -41.08 11.77
N MET A 22 5.73 -41.51 12.99
CA MET A 22 6.67 -42.59 13.30
C MET A 22 6.25 -43.91 12.65
N GLU A 23 4.98 -44.32 12.73
CA GLU A 23 4.49 -45.51 12.05
C GLU A 23 4.70 -45.43 10.53
N ARG A 24 4.42 -44.30 9.92
CA ARG A 24 4.64 -44.10 8.48
C ARG A 24 6.12 -44.21 8.12
N LEU A 25 6.99 -43.61 8.92
CA LEU A 25 8.43 -43.64 8.68
C LEU A 25 8.96 -45.07 8.82
N GLN A 26 8.47 -45.86 9.80
CA GLN A 26 8.82 -47.28 9.92
C GLN A 26 8.39 -48.07 8.69
N ARG A 27 7.18 -47.86 8.16
CA ARG A 27 6.71 -48.52 6.93
C ARG A 27 7.59 -48.16 5.72
N ILE A 28 8.03 -46.91 5.60
CA ILE A 28 8.94 -46.49 4.53
C ILE A 28 10.29 -47.16 4.68
N ARG A 29 10.83 -47.30 5.90
CA ARG A 29 12.10 -47.96 6.19
C ARG A 29 12.05 -49.48 5.95
N GLN A 30 10.90 -50.08 6.15
CA GLN A 30 10.67 -51.51 5.84
C GLN A 30 10.48 -51.73 4.34
N ASN A 31 10.00 -50.75 3.59
CA ASN A 31 9.68 -50.85 2.17
C ASN A 31 10.33 -49.72 1.39
N HIS A 32 11.64 -49.71 1.27
CA HIS A 32 12.42 -48.66 0.60
C HIS A 32 11.98 -48.41 -0.84
N GLU A 33 11.38 -49.39 -1.51
CA GLU A 33 10.84 -49.26 -2.88
C GLU A 33 9.73 -48.21 -2.98
N MET A 34 9.08 -47.84 -1.88
CA MET A 34 8.06 -46.79 -1.85
C MET A 34 8.64 -45.38 -1.95
N LEU A 35 9.90 -45.18 -1.57
CA LEU A 35 10.49 -43.84 -1.43
C LEU A 35 10.53 -43.05 -2.76
N PRO A 36 10.89 -43.61 -3.91
CA PRO A 36 10.84 -42.89 -5.18
C PRO A 36 9.44 -42.42 -5.55
N ALA A 37 8.42 -43.28 -5.35
CA ALA A 37 7.03 -42.95 -5.61
C ALA A 37 6.52 -41.83 -4.68
N LEU A 38 6.88 -41.89 -3.38
CA LEU A 38 6.57 -40.83 -2.42
C LEU A 38 7.23 -39.50 -2.78
N LYS A 39 8.52 -39.49 -3.16
CA LYS A 39 9.21 -38.28 -3.62
C LYS A 39 8.55 -37.70 -4.87
N GLN A 40 8.12 -38.57 -5.81
CA GLN A 40 7.37 -38.12 -6.98
C GLN A 40 6.00 -37.53 -6.60
N PHE A 41 5.30 -38.10 -5.65
CA PHE A 41 4.04 -37.56 -5.13
C PHE A 41 4.24 -36.18 -4.49
N TYR A 42 5.22 -36.05 -3.58
CA TYR A 42 5.50 -34.76 -2.90
C TYR A 42 6.01 -33.66 -3.84
N ARG A 43 6.58 -34.02 -4.98
CA ARG A 43 6.99 -33.06 -6.01
C ARG A 43 5.86 -32.14 -6.46
N THR A 44 4.64 -32.68 -6.56
CA THR A 44 3.43 -31.96 -6.97
C THR A 44 2.50 -31.62 -5.81
N ASN A 45 2.78 -32.16 -4.61
CA ASN A 45 1.98 -31.98 -3.41
C ASN A 45 2.81 -31.44 -2.23
N PRO A 46 3.39 -30.23 -2.34
CA PRO A 46 4.27 -29.69 -1.29
C PRO A 46 3.54 -29.44 0.03
N ALA A 47 2.25 -29.05 0.00
CA ALA A 47 1.45 -28.89 1.21
C ALA A 47 1.36 -30.21 2.01
N GLN A 48 1.10 -31.31 1.30
CA GLN A 48 1.04 -32.63 1.94
C GLN A 48 2.41 -33.02 2.53
N PHE A 49 3.51 -32.69 1.86
CA PHE A 49 4.85 -32.97 2.40
C PHE A 49 5.08 -32.20 3.72
N ILE A 50 4.67 -30.95 3.79
CA ILE A 50 4.80 -30.15 5.01
C ILE A 50 3.97 -30.77 6.14
N ILE A 51 2.73 -31.17 5.89
CA ILE A 51 1.84 -31.81 6.86
C ILE A 51 2.43 -33.14 7.33
N ASP A 52 2.96 -33.94 6.41
CA ASP A 52 3.47 -35.28 6.72
C ASP A 52 4.79 -35.27 7.51
N TRP A 53 5.70 -34.29 7.20
CA TRP A 53 7.08 -34.37 7.71
C TRP A 53 7.62 -33.02 8.25
N GLY A 54 7.02 -31.89 7.87
CA GLY A 54 7.50 -30.58 8.29
C GLY A 54 7.44 -30.36 9.80
N MET A 55 8.41 -29.64 10.32
CA MET A 55 8.44 -29.15 11.69
C MET A 55 8.47 -27.63 11.69
N THR A 56 7.91 -27.00 12.71
CA THR A 56 7.98 -25.58 12.97
C THR A 56 8.43 -25.30 14.39
N THR A 57 8.93 -24.12 14.66
CA THR A 57 9.47 -23.74 15.96
C THR A 57 8.85 -22.45 16.44
N ASP A 58 8.28 -22.44 17.64
CA ASP A 58 7.82 -21.27 18.34
C ASP A 58 8.30 -21.32 19.80
N PRO A 59 9.23 -20.45 20.21
CA PRO A 59 9.71 -20.42 21.60
C PRO A 59 8.61 -20.17 22.63
N ARG A 60 7.51 -19.50 22.25
CA ARG A 60 6.38 -19.21 23.16
C ARG A 60 5.57 -20.46 23.55
N ASN A 61 5.77 -21.56 22.85
CA ASN A 61 5.11 -22.83 23.20
C ASN A 61 5.46 -23.30 24.62
N ILE A 62 6.62 -22.91 25.17
CA ILE A 62 7.01 -23.22 26.56
C ILE A 62 5.98 -22.67 27.55
N ASP A 63 5.43 -21.48 27.30
CA ASP A 63 4.45 -20.83 28.18
C ASP A 63 3.13 -21.61 28.24
N TYR A 64 2.88 -22.45 27.24
CA TYR A 64 1.71 -23.33 27.16
C TYR A 64 2.01 -24.80 27.51
N GLY A 65 3.22 -25.09 28.01
CA GLY A 65 3.64 -26.48 28.31
C GLY A 65 3.86 -27.36 27.08
N LEU A 66 4.01 -26.74 25.89
CA LEU A 66 4.25 -27.44 24.64
C LEU A 66 5.74 -27.45 24.26
N PRO A 67 6.20 -28.44 23.47
CA PRO A 67 7.55 -28.41 22.91
C PRO A 67 7.76 -27.19 22.02
N VAL A 68 8.98 -26.63 22.05
CA VAL A 68 9.36 -25.48 21.18
C VAL A 68 9.28 -25.85 19.71
N THR A 69 9.67 -27.09 19.35
CA THR A 69 9.60 -27.61 17.99
C THR A 69 8.46 -28.61 17.91
N ILE A 70 7.50 -28.34 17.06
CA ILE A 70 6.25 -29.11 16.90
C ILE A 70 6.01 -29.49 15.44
N PRO A 71 5.18 -30.51 15.17
CA PRO A 71 4.72 -30.84 13.82
C PRO A 71 4.12 -29.60 13.14
N PHE A 72 4.57 -29.32 11.92
CA PHE A 72 4.01 -28.23 11.12
C PHE A 72 2.76 -28.70 10.39
N LEU A 73 1.63 -28.57 11.06
CA LEU A 73 0.32 -28.84 10.47
C LEU A 73 -0.23 -27.56 9.87
N LEU A 74 -0.52 -27.60 8.58
CA LEU A 74 -1.13 -26.49 7.88
C LEU A 74 -2.63 -26.44 8.21
N PHE A 75 -3.13 -25.28 8.59
CA PHE A 75 -4.58 -25.10 8.63
C PHE A 75 -5.13 -24.74 7.22
N PRO A 76 -6.44 -24.88 6.98
CA PRO A 76 -7.01 -24.88 5.63
C PRO A 76 -6.58 -23.70 4.77
N LYS A 77 -6.49 -22.49 5.35
CA LYS A 77 -6.11 -21.28 4.60
C LYS A 77 -4.64 -21.26 4.19
N GLN A 78 -3.74 -21.87 4.98
CA GLN A 78 -2.33 -22.04 4.60
C GLN A 78 -2.16 -23.05 3.46
N GLU A 79 -2.94 -24.12 3.48
CA GLU A 79 -2.96 -25.13 2.42
C GLU A 79 -3.50 -24.51 1.12
N GLU A 80 -4.61 -23.77 1.18
CA GLU A 80 -5.16 -23.00 0.05
C GLU A 80 -4.13 -22.02 -0.54
N TRP A 81 -3.37 -21.33 0.32
CA TRP A 81 -2.33 -20.40 -0.12
C TRP A 81 -1.18 -21.11 -0.87
N ILE A 82 -0.75 -22.27 -0.42
CA ILE A 82 0.26 -23.06 -1.12
C ILE A 82 -0.24 -23.45 -2.52
N HIS A 83 -1.47 -23.93 -2.64
CA HIS A 83 -2.08 -24.26 -3.92
C HIS A 83 -2.19 -23.04 -4.83
N TRP A 84 -2.58 -21.90 -4.29
CA TRP A 84 -2.65 -20.64 -5.02
C TRP A 84 -1.27 -20.20 -5.56
N ILE A 85 -0.19 -20.32 -4.77
CA ILE A 85 1.17 -20.02 -5.26
C ILE A 85 1.58 -21.00 -6.36
N MET A 86 1.31 -22.29 -6.19
CA MET A 86 1.61 -23.30 -7.21
C MET A 86 0.92 -22.97 -8.54
N GLU A 87 -0.33 -22.54 -8.49
CA GLU A 87 -1.07 -22.08 -9.67
C GLU A 87 -0.45 -20.84 -10.32
N ARG A 88 -0.08 -19.83 -9.52
CA ARG A 88 0.63 -18.62 -10.04
C ARG A 88 1.93 -19.01 -10.74
N ARG A 89 2.68 -19.90 -10.12
CA ARG A 89 3.95 -20.37 -10.69
C ARG A 89 3.75 -21.12 -12.02
N GLU A 90 2.75 -21.97 -12.12
CA GLU A 90 2.42 -22.69 -13.36
C GLU A 90 2.00 -21.74 -14.47
N ARG A 91 1.24 -20.71 -14.14
CA ARG A 91 0.80 -19.68 -15.09
C ARG A 91 1.85 -18.61 -15.38
N LEU A 92 2.99 -18.63 -14.69
CA LEU A 92 4.03 -17.60 -14.77
C LEU A 92 3.48 -16.20 -14.46
N GLU A 93 2.64 -16.10 -13.44
CA GLU A 93 1.97 -14.89 -13.00
C GLU A 93 2.50 -14.41 -11.65
N ASN A 94 2.52 -13.11 -11.47
CA ASN A 94 2.79 -12.50 -10.17
C ASN A 94 1.54 -12.60 -9.27
N GLY A 95 1.77 -12.50 -7.95
CA GLY A 95 0.70 -12.50 -6.96
C GLY A 95 0.99 -11.57 -5.80
N ILE A 96 -0.06 -11.15 -5.12
CA ILE A 96 0.00 -10.36 -3.89
C ILE A 96 -0.68 -11.15 -2.78
N THR A 97 -0.03 -11.23 -1.63
CA THR A 97 -0.60 -11.78 -0.40
C THR A 97 -0.65 -10.70 0.66
N GLU A 98 -1.84 -10.22 0.95
CA GLU A 98 -2.08 -9.37 2.12
C GLU A 98 -2.45 -10.26 3.32
N LYS A 99 -1.84 -9.99 4.46
CA LYS A 99 -2.00 -10.84 5.62
C LYS A 99 -2.11 -10.08 6.93
N SER A 100 -2.93 -10.57 7.85
CA SER A 100 -2.82 -10.20 9.27
C SER A 100 -1.52 -10.73 9.87
N ARG A 101 -1.10 -10.13 10.97
CA ARG A 101 0.11 -10.55 11.69
C ARG A 101 -0.06 -11.94 12.31
N GLU A 102 1.08 -12.64 12.45
CA GLU A 102 1.17 -13.96 13.10
C GLU A 102 0.30 -15.05 12.47
N MET A 103 0.19 -15.05 11.13
CA MET A 103 -0.50 -16.10 10.36
C MET A 103 0.40 -17.29 10.00
N GLY A 104 1.63 -17.33 10.52
CA GLY A 104 2.60 -18.39 10.22
C GLY A 104 3.13 -18.40 8.79
N LEU A 105 2.87 -17.34 8.02
CA LEU A 105 3.09 -17.33 6.57
C LEU A 105 4.58 -17.42 6.18
N SER A 106 5.50 -16.82 6.97
CA SER A 106 6.94 -16.96 6.73
C SER A 106 7.40 -18.42 6.85
N TRP A 107 6.88 -19.18 7.83
CA TRP A 107 7.14 -20.62 7.93
C TRP A 107 6.52 -21.40 6.78
N THR A 108 5.29 -21.07 6.36
CA THR A 108 4.62 -21.71 5.23
C THR A 108 5.38 -21.47 3.93
N ALA A 109 5.86 -20.24 3.71
CA ALA A 109 6.69 -19.87 2.54
C ALA A 109 8.00 -20.65 2.49
N ILE A 110 8.68 -20.76 3.63
CA ILE A 110 9.92 -21.54 3.77
C ILE A 110 9.66 -23.03 3.58
N GLY A 111 8.62 -23.57 4.21
CA GLY A 111 8.22 -24.97 4.04
C GLY A 111 7.93 -25.32 2.58
N LEU A 112 7.20 -24.46 1.88
CA LEU A 112 6.96 -24.58 0.44
C LEU A 112 8.26 -24.56 -0.37
N ALA A 113 9.12 -23.57 -0.14
CA ALA A 113 10.37 -23.42 -0.88
C ALA A 113 11.31 -24.62 -0.67
N CYS A 114 11.48 -25.06 0.59
CA CYS A 114 12.27 -26.26 0.90
C CYS A 114 11.68 -27.52 0.25
N SER A 115 10.36 -27.72 0.32
CA SER A 115 9.68 -28.85 -0.31
C SER A 115 9.90 -28.86 -1.83
N LEU A 116 9.75 -27.71 -2.47
CA LEU A 116 10.00 -27.61 -3.91
C LEU A 116 11.45 -27.90 -4.27
N CYS A 117 12.43 -27.40 -3.52
CA CYS A 117 13.85 -27.61 -3.78
C CYS A 117 14.30 -29.06 -3.49
N LEU A 118 13.68 -29.74 -2.51
CA LEU A 118 13.98 -31.15 -2.21
C LEU A 118 13.58 -32.11 -3.34
N PHE A 119 12.55 -31.77 -4.13
CA PHE A 119 11.97 -32.71 -5.10
C PHE A 119 12.04 -32.24 -6.56
N ASN A 120 12.44 -30.99 -6.83
CA ASN A 120 12.58 -30.48 -8.20
C ASN A 120 14.04 -30.14 -8.50
N LYS A 121 14.55 -30.68 -9.62
CA LYS A 121 15.93 -30.48 -10.05
C LYS A 121 16.16 -29.01 -10.46
N GLU A 122 17.33 -28.50 -10.10
CA GLU A 122 17.88 -27.21 -10.54
C GLU A 122 16.95 -26.00 -10.28
N MET A 123 16.05 -26.14 -9.31
CA MET A 123 15.13 -25.07 -8.96
C MET A 123 15.85 -23.95 -8.22
N VAL A 124 15.59 -22.71 -8.58
CA VAL A 124 16.12 -21.53 -7.90
C VAL A 124 14.96 -20.71 -7.34
N ILE A 125 14.91 -20.55 -6.02
CA ILE A 125 13.89 -19.74 -5.32
C ILE A 125 14.58 -18.57 -4.63
N GLY A 126 14.08 -17.35 -4.88
CA GLY A 126 14.54 -16.13 -4.22
C GLY A 126 13.67 -15.73 -3.03
N PHE A 127 14.30 -15.24 -1.99
CA PHE A 127 13.64 -14.54 -0.89
C PHE A 127 14.21 -13.15 -0.71
N GLY A 128 13.34 -12.16 -0.56
CA GLY A 128 13.73 -10.79 -0.29
C GLY A 128 12.98 -10.23 0.93
N SER A 129 13.63 -9.36 1.70
CA SER A 129 12.98 -8.56 2.72
C SER A 129 13.71 -7.20 2.90
N ARG A 130 13.05 -6.26 3.58
CA ARG A 130 13.55 -4.88 3.75
C ARG A 130 14.92 -4.78 4.43
N LYS A 131 15.27 -5.74 5.30
CA LYS A 131 16.54 -5.76 6.03
C LYS A 131 17.20 -7.14 5.96
N GLU A 132 18.52 -7.12 5.96
CA GLU A 132 19.36 -8.30 5.89
C GLU A 132 19.12 -9.27 7.07
N GLU A 133 18.98 -8.72 8.27
CA GLU A 133 18.70 -9.47 9.50
C GLU A 133 17.38 -10.27 9.47
N TYR A 134 16.40 -9.84 8.65
CA TYR A 134 15.15 -10.57 8.48
C TYR A 134 15.26 -11.71 7.46
N VAL A 135 16.18 -11.57 6.51
CA VAL A 135 16.47 -12.64 5.56
C VAL A 135 17.36 -13.69 6.20
N ASP A 136 18.54 -13.30 6.67
CA ASP A 136 19.48 -14.23 7.30
C ASP A 136 20.23 -13.59 8.48
N SER A 137 20.09 -14.21 9.65
CA SER A 137 20.79 -13.85 10.88
C SER A 137 21.10 -15.12 11.66
N THR A 138 22.36 -15.30 11.99
CA THR A 138 22.82 -16.49 12.72
C THR A 138 22.20 -16.56 14.10
N GLY A 139 21.48 -17.66 14.39
CA GLY A 139 20.87 -17.90 15.70
C GLY A 139 19.54 -17.14 15.94
N ASP A 140 19.05 -16.31 15.00
CA ASP A 140 17.78 -15.60 15.17
C ASP A 140 16.61 -16.37 14.54
N PRO A 141 15.67 -16.91 15.34
CA PRO A 141 14.48 -17.62 14.83
C PRO A 141 13.54 -16.75 13.97
N LYS A 142 13.69 -15.44 13.98
CA LYS A 142 12.90 -14.53 13.15
C LYS A 142 13.36 -14.57 11.68
N ALA A 143 14.65 -14.81 11.42
CA ALA A 143 15.21 -14.81 10.07
C ALA A 143 14.67 -15.96 9.21
N LEU A 144 14.41 -15.67 7.94
CA LEU A 144 13.87 -16.65 6.97
C LEU A 144 14.82 -17.84 6.79
N PHE A 145 16.12 -17.58 6.67
CA PHE A 145 17.12 -18.61 6.42
C PHE A 145 17.42 -19.46 7.66
N TRP A 146 17.27 -18.91 8.87
CA TRP A 146 17.26 -19.73 10.07
C TRP A 146 16.12 -20.76 10.03
N LYS A 147 14.91 -20.33 9.64
CA LYS A 147 13.76 -21.24 9.50
C LYS A 147 14.01 -22.29 8.41
N ALA A 148 14.63 -21.93 7.29
CA ALA A 148 14.96 -22.86 6.20
C ALA A 148 15.93 -23.95 6.68
N ARG A 149 17.02 -23.56 7.37
CA ARG A 149 17.97 -24.51 7.98
C ARG A 149 17.25 -25.45 8.94
N LYS A 150 16.45 -24.88 9.85
CA LYS A 150 15.72 -25.64 10.85
C LYS A 150 14.69 -26.58 10.25
N PHE A 151 13.98 -26.14 9.22
CA PHE A 151 13.01 -27.00 8.50
C PHE A 151 13.70 -28.22 7.90
N VAL A 152 14.79 -28.04 7.14
CA VAL A 152 15.49 -29.15 6.50
C VAL A 152 16.20 -30.04 7.52
N GLU A 153 16.84 -29.48 8.56
CA GLU A 153 17.53 -30.23 9.61
C GLU A 153 16.61 -31.24 10.31
N THR A 154 15.34 -30.85 10.55
CA THR A 154 14.37 -31.66 11.29
C THR A 154 13.67 -32.72 10.45
N LEU A 155 13.87 -32.75 9.13
CA LEU A 155 13.28 -33.76 8.25
C LEU A 155 13.93 -35.13 8.44
N PRO A 156 13.15 -36.24 8.24
CA PRO A 156 13.72 -37.58 8.13
C PRO A 156 14.80 -37.67 7.05
N ILE A 157 15.85 -38.45 7.32
CA ILE A 157 17.00 -38.60 6.40
C ILE A 157 16.56 -39.10 5.01
N GLU A 158 15.48 -39.89 4.94
CA GLU A 158 14.89 -40.40 3.71
C GLU A 158 14.47 -39.32 2.73
N PHE A 159 14.10 -38.14 3.26
CA PHE A 159 13.70 -36.94 2.47
C PHE A 159 14.76 -35.89 2.44
N ARG A 160 15.48 -35.68 3.54
CA ARG A 160 16.58 -34.69 3.61
C ARG A 160 17.79 -35.13 2.76
N GLY A 161 18.01 -36.43 2.58
CA GLY A 161 19.12 -36.95 1.79
C GLY A 161 20.48 -36.61 2.38
N SER A 162 21.41 -36.25 1.52
CA SER A 162 22.80 -35.89 1.89
C SER A 162 22.98 -34.48 2.43
N TRP A 163 21.91 -33.74 2.67
CA TRP A 163 21.99 -32.36 3.15
C TRP A 163 22.62 -32.24 4.55
N ASP A 164 23.55 -31.32 4.68
CA ASP A 164 24.29 -30.99 5.89
C ASP A 164 24.35 -29.47 6.03
N GLU A 165 23.93 -28.92 7.17
CA GLU A 165 23.82 -27.47 7.37
C GLU A 165 25.15 -26.75 7.13
N LYS A 166 26.25 -27.28 7.67
CA LYS A 166 27.58 -26.64 7.61
C LYS A 166 28.14 -26.57 6.17
N LYS A 167 27.74 -27.51 5.30
CA LYS A 167 28.21 -27.60 3.93
C LYS A 167 27.29 -26.92 2.93
N HIS A 168 25.97 -26.97 3.18
CA HIS A 168 24.97 -26.64 2.18
C HIS A 168 24.09 -25.43 2.57
N ALA A 169 24.35 -24.80 3.72
CA ALA A 169 23.60 -23.63 4.16
C ALA A 169 24.48 -22.44 4.59
N PRO A 170 25.37 -21.95 3.68
CA PRO A 170 26.12 -20.72 3.94
C PRO A 170 25.17 -19.51 4.08
N TYR A 171 25.75 -18.37 4.45
CA TYR A 171 25.01 -17.12 4.60
C TYR A 171 24.23 -16.75 3.32
N MET A 172 22.94 -16.35 3.50
CA MET A 172 22.01 -15.98 2.41
C MET A 172 21.78 -17.07 1.36
N ARG A 173 22.05 -18.35 1.68
CA ARG A 173 21.92 -19.44 0.71
C ARG A 173 21.63 -20.77 1.40
N VAL A 174 20.75 -21.58 0.79
CA VAL A 174 20.54 -22.98 1.13
C VAL A 174 20.56 -23.79 -0.15
N GLU A 175 21.48 -24.78 -0.23
CA GLU A 175 21.69 -25.67 -1.37
C GLU A 175 21.12 -27.05 -1.08
N PHE A 176 20.56 -27.69 -2.10
CA PHE A 176 19.99 -29.02 -2.02
C PHE A 176 20.82 -29.96 -2.92
N PRO A 177 21.82 -30.68 -2.36
CA PRO A 177 22.82 -31.39 -3.16
C PRO A 177 22.22 -32.50 -4.04
N ASP A 178 21.16 -33.16 -3.61
CA ASP A 178 20.53 -34.26 -4.34
C ASP A 178 19.75 -33.79 -5.59
N THR A 179 19.35 -32.54 -5.64
CA THR A 179 18.57 -31.95 -6.74
C THR A 179 19.32 -30.85 -7.50
N GLY A 180 20.38 -30.27 -6.92
CA GLY A 180 21.05 -29.07 -7.43
C GLY A 180 20.21 -27.81 -7.28
N ALA A 181 19.10 -27.86 -6.56
CA ALA A 181 18.24 -26.71 -6.29
C ALA A 181 18.83 -25.79 -5.22
N VAL A 182 18.43 -24.51 -5.24
CA VAL A 182 18.98 -23.49 -4.33
C VAL A 182 17.90 -22.52 -3.88
N ILE A 183 17.91 -22.16 -2.61
CA ILE A 183 17.20 -20.98 -2.07
C ILE A 183 18.24 -19.88 -1.87
N LYS A 184 17.96 -18.67 -2.38
CA LYS A 184 18.83 -17.49 -2.28
C LYS A 184 18.13 -16.36 -1.55
N GLY A 185 18.88 -15.63 -0.72
CA GLY A 185 18.41 -14.46 0.03
C GLY A 185 18.98 -13.16 -0.50
N GLU A 186 18.17 -12.13 -0.52
CA GLU A 186 18.56 -10.76 -0.86
C GLU A 186 17.84 -9.78 0.07
N ALA A 187 18.42 -8.61 0.30
CA ALA A 187 17.85 -7.63 1.21
C ALA A 187 17.93 -6.20 0.67
N GLY A 188 16.96 -5.37 1.06
CA GLY A 188 16.92 -3.95 0.72
C GLY A 188 17.02 -3.71 -0.79
N ASP A 189 17.90 -2.82 -1.22
CA ASP A 189 18.07 -2.43 -2.63
C ASP A 189 18.68 -3.54 -3.52
N ASN A 190 19.19 -4.60 -2.92
CA ASN A 190 19.78 -5.73 -3.64
C ASN A 190 18.74 -6.75 -4.10
N ILE A 191 17.50 -6.63 -3.66
CA ILE A 191 16.41 -7.53 -4.05
C ILE A 191 16.24 -7.51 -5.58
N GLY A 192 16.27 -8.70 -6.19
CA GLY A 192 16.13 -8.89 -7.63
C GLY A 192 17.38 -8.58 -8.47
N ARG A 193 18.53 -8.33 -7.86
CA ARG A 193 19.79 -8.06 -8.58
C ARG A 193 20.73 -9.26 -8.74
N GLY A 194 20.35 -10.38 -8.13
CA GLY A 194 21.07 -11.65 -8.27
C GLY A 194 20.68 -12.42 -9.53
N ASP A 195 20.77 -13.74 -9.42
CA ASP A 195 20.46 -14.65 -10.52
C ASP A 195 18.96 -14.77 -10.81
N ARG A 196 18.64 -15.27 -12.00
CA ARG A 196 17.25 -15.60 -12.38
C ARG A 196 16.68 -16.67 -11.47
N THR A 197 15.42 -16.50 -11.09
CA THR A 197 14.70 -17.41 -10.21
C THR A 197 13.41 -17.94 -10.87
N THR A 198 13.01 -19.14 -10.45
CA THR A 198 11.74 -19.76 -10.88
C THR A 198 10.54 -19.26 -10.07
N LEU A 199 10.81 -18.80 -8.85
CA LEU A 199 9.84 -18.20 -7.92
C LEU A 199 10.60 -17.21 -7.03
N TYR A 200 10.03 -16.05 -6.79
CA TYR A 200 10.61 -15.07 -5.87
C TYR A 200 9.54 -14.59 -4.87
N LEU A 201 9.85 -14.69 -3.59
CA LEU A 201 8.99 -14.26 -2.50
C LEU A 201 9.59 -13.02 -1.83
N VAL A 202 8.81 -11.95 -1.73
CA VAL A 202 9.21 -10.69 -1.08
C VAL A 202 8.40 -10.54 0.20
N ASP A 203 9.03 -10.75 1.36
CA ASP A 203 8.39 -10.56 2.66
C ASP A 203 8.46 -9.09 3.08
N GLU A 204 7.44 -8.61 3.78
CA GLU A 204 7.25 -7.21 4.18
C GLU A 204 7.26 -6.22 3.00
N ALA A 205 6.68 -6.59 1.86
CA ALA A 205 6.73 -5.83 0.61
C ALA A 205 6.14 -4.41 0.71
N ALA A 206 5.16 -4.15 1.59
CA ALA A 206 4.58 -2.82 1.83
C ALA A 206 5.52 -1.87 2.60
N PHE A 207 6.61 -2.40 3.19
CA PHE A 207 7.56 -1.64 4.02
C PHE A 207 8.94 -1.48 3.36
N LEU A 208 9.07 -1.78 2.08
CA LEU A 208 10.31 -1.59 1.32
C LEU A 208 10.61 -0.09 1.15
N GLN A 209 11.87 0.31 1.35
CA GLN A 209 12.28 1.72 1.25
C GLN A 209 12.28 2.22 -0.21
N ARG A 210 12.74 1.39 -1.17
CA ARG A 210 12.82 1.75 -2.60
C ARG A 210 12.08 0.75 -3.48
N PRO A 211 10.74 0.63 -3.31
CA PRO A 211 9.96 -0.44 -3.94
C PRO A 211 9.96 -0.38 -5.47
N LEU A 212 10.00 0.82 -6.08
CA LEU A 212 10.03 0.97 -7.55
C LEU A 212 11.35 0.46 -8.17
N LEU A 213 12.47 0.61 -7.46
CA LEU A 213 13.77 0.09 -7.89
C LEU A 213 13.77 -1.44 -7.87
N ILE A 214 13.20 -2.01 -6.82
CA ILE A 214 13.04 -3.46 -6.63
C ILE A 214 12.08 -4.03 -7.67
N ASP A 215 10.98 -3.34 -7.98
CA ASP A 215 10.03 -3.74 -9.01
C ASP A 215 10.71 -3.85 -10.39
N ALA A 216 11.54 -2.87 -10.75
CA ALA A 216 12.29 -2.91 -11.99
C ALA A 216 13.27 -4.08 -12.04
N ALA A 217 14.00 -4.36 -10.96
CA ALA A 217 14.94 -5.47 -10.87
C ALA A 217 14.24 -6.83 -10.96
N LEU A 218 13.21 -7.06 -10.16
CA LEU A 218 12.48 -8.34 -10.13
C LEU A 218 11.74 -8.65 -11.44
N SER A 219 11.32 -7.63 -12.21
CA SER A 219 10.70 -7.84 -13.52
C SER A 219 11.63 -8.55 -14.53
N GLN A 220 12.93 -8.46 -14.34
CA GLN A 220 13.96 -9.12 -15.17
C GLN A 220 14.44 -10.44 -14.57
N THR A 221 14.24 -10.66 -13.29
CA THR A 221 14.81 -11.79 -12.53
C THR A 221 13.85 -12.98 -12.47
N THR A 222 12.55 -12.74 -12.36
CA THR A 222 11.56 -13.81 -12.21
C THR A 222 10.30 -13.57 -13.04
N ARG A 223 9.60 -14.66 -13.38
CA ARG A 223 8.28 -14.62 -14.01
C ARG A 223 7.14 -14.90 -13.03
N CYS A 224 7.48 -15.26 -11.80
CA CYS A 224 6.53 -15.49 -10.72
C CYS A 224 7.07 -14.85 -9.44
N ARG A 225 6.61 -13.66 -9.14
CA ARG A 225 6.89 -12.93 -7.92
C ARG A 225 5.66 -12.92 -7.03
N ILE A 226 5.84 -13.24 -5.76
CA ILE A 226 4.80 -13.17 -4.73
C ILE A 226 5.22 -12.13 -3.69
N ASP A 227 4.50 -11.03 -3.64
CA ASP A 227 4.67 -10.01 -2.61
C ASP A 227 3.81 -10.35 -1.39
N LEU A 228 4.42 -10.46 -0.20
CA LEU A 228 3.76 -10.77 1.06
C LEU A 228 3.89 -9.59 2.01
N SER A 229 2.81 -9.14 2.62
CA SER A 229 2.90 -8.08 3.63
C SER A 229 1.64 -7.98 4.49
N SER A 230 1.75 -7.46 5.72
CA SER A 230 0.67 -6.69 6.33
C SER A 230 0.53 -5.35 5.60
N VAL A 231 -0.59 -4.65 5.83
CA VAL A 231 -0.87 -3.41 5.09
C VAL A 231 -0.11 -2.23 5.70
N ASN A 232 0.18 -1.22 4.89
CA ASN A 232 0.89 0.00 5.31
C ASN A 232 0.33 1.22 4.57
N GLY A 233 -0.97 1.50 4.76
CA GLY A 233 -1.67 2.57 4.06
C GLY A 233 -1.80 2.37 2.56
N MET A 234 -2.41 3.34 1.88
CA MET A 234 -2.66 3.32 0.43
C MET A 234 -1.48 3.83 -0.41
N ALA A 235 -0.52 4.55 0.19
CA ALA A 235 0.46 5.35 -0.51
C ALA A 235 1.71 4.60 -1.00
N ASN A 236 1.73 3.28 -0.97
CA ASN A 236 2.89 2.49 -1.39
C ASN A 236 2.57 1.58 -2.60
N PRO A 237 3.59 1.15 -3.38
CA PRO A 237 3.39 0.30 -4.54
C PRO A 237 2.73 -1.04 -4.27
N PHE A 238 2.84 -1.62 -3.07
CA PHE A 238 2.13 -2.85 -2.70
C PHE A 238 0.61 -2.60 -2.72
N ALA A 239 0.15 -1.53 -2.05
CA ALA A 239 -1.25 -1.13 -2.05
C ALA A 239 -1.76 -0.77 -3.46
N GLN A 240 -0.96 -0.04 -4.25
CA GLN A 240 -1.30 0.31 -5.63
C GLN A 240 -1.49 -0.93 -6.51
N LYS A 241 -0.62 -1.93 -6.41
CA LYS A 241 -0.74 -3.20 -7.11
C LYS A 241 -1.97 -3.98 -6.66
N ARG A 242 -2.21 -4.03 -5.35
CA ARG A 242 -3.35 -4.73 -4.74
C ARG A 242 -4.69 -4.17 -5.25
N HIS A 243 -4.82 -2.85 -5.28
CA HIS A 243 -6.05 -2.18 -5.71
C HIS A 243 -6.15 -1.95 -7.22
N GLY A 244 -5.05 -2.13 -7.96
CA GLY A 244 -4.99 -1.92 -9.41
C GLY A 244 -5.69 -2.99 -10.26
N GLY A 245 -6.18 -4.08 -9.67
CA GLY A 245 -6.97 -5.13 -10.33
C GLY A 245 -6.25 -5.97 -11.39
N LYS A 246 -4.92 -5.78 -11.57
CA LYS A 246 -4.13 -6.47 -12.60
C LYS A 246 -3.38 -7.70 -12.09
N ILE A 247 -3.15 -7.80 -10.79
CA ILE A 247 -2.41 -8.88 -10.15
C ILE A 247 -3.35 -9.62 -9.22
N PRO A 248 -3.42 -10.95 -9.28
CA PRO A 248 -4.21 -11.76 -8.36
C PRO A 248 -3.82 -11.51 -6.90
N VAL A 249 -4.82 -11.41 -6.05
CA VAL A 249 -4.66 -11.12 -4.61
C VAL A 249 -5.14 -12.31 -3.80
N PHE A 250 -4.34 -12.71 -2.81
CA PHE A 250 -4.72 -13.64 -1.77
C PHE A 250 -4.81 -12.90 -0.45
N THR A 251 -5.97 -12.92 0.17
CA THR A 251 -6.21 -12.30 1.48
C THR A 251 -6.15 -13.35 2.57
N PHE A 252 -5.34 -13.07 3.59
CA PHE A 252 -5.12 -13.95 4.72
C PHE A 252 -5.43 -13.21 6.02
N HIS A 253 -6.70 -13.21 6.39
CA HIS A 253 -7.21 -12.50 7.55
C HIS A 253 -7.03 -13.33 8.83
N TRP A 254 -6.92 -12.70 10.00
CA TRP A 254 -6.78 -13.41 11.28
C TRP A 254 -7.93 -14.40 11.56
N ARG A 255 -9.14 -14.13 11.05
CA ARG A 255 -10.30 -15.03 11.14
C ARG A 255 -10.12 -16.36 10.39
N ASP A 256 -9.16 -16.42 9.48
CA ASP A 256 -8.81 -17.66 8.76
C ASP A 256 -7.93 -18.60 9.60
N ASP A 257 -7.40 -18.15 10.73
CA ASP A 257 -6.61 -18.96 11.66
C ASP A 257 -7.53 -19.62 12.69
N PRO A 258 -7.68 -20.95 12.69
CA PRO A 258 -8.60 -21.65 13.59
C PRO A 258 -8.23 -21.53 15.08
N ARG A 259 -7.05 -21.04 15.41
CA ARG A 259 -6.60 -20.77 16.79
C ARG A 259 -7.10 -19.45 17.34
N LYS A 260 -7.58 -18.54 16.45
CA LYS A 260 -7.96 -17.16 16.77
C LYS A 260 -9.48 -17.00 16.70
N ASP A 261 -10.03 -16.29 17.68
CA ASP A 261 -11.45 -15.94 17.77
C ASP A 261 -11.62 -14.47 18.17
N GLU A 262 -12.86 -14.04 18.34
CA GLU A 262 -13.17 -12.65 18.72
C GLU A 262 -12.62 -12.27 20.12
N GLU A 263 -12.45 -13.26 21.01
CA GLU A 263 -11.84 -13.04 22.32
C GLU A 263 -10.31 -12.82 22.17
N TRP A 264 -9.65 -13.63 21.33
CA TRP A 264 -8.26 -13.40 20.96
C TRP A 264 -8.07 -12.01 20.35
N TYR A 265 -8.95 -11.61 19.40
CA TYR A 265 -8.88 -10.32 18.75
C TYR A 265 -9.00 -9.16 19.74
N ARG A 266 -9.96 -9.21 20.66
CA ARG A 266 -10.13 -8.17 21.69
C ARG A 266 -8.89 -8.03 22.57
N ARG A 267 -8.31 -9.17 23.04
CA ARG A 267 -7.07 -9.15 23.84
C ARG A 267 -5.89 -8.57 23.06
N GLU A 268 -5.74 -8.89 21.78
CA GLU A 268 -4.66 -8.32 20.95
C GLU A 268 -4.87 -6.81 20.70
N CYS A 269 -6.10 -6.34 20.50
CA CYS A 269 -6.40 -4.90 20.41
C CYS A 269 -6.03 -4.16 21.69
N GLU A 270 -6.39 -4.69 22.86
CA GLU A 270 -6.03 -4.12 24.16
C GLU A 270 -4.50 -4.09 24.37
N LYS A 271 -3.80 -5.15 23.97
CA LYS A 271 -2.35 -5.26 24.08
C LYS A 271 -1.59 -4.30 23.16
N ILE A 272 -2.09 -4.10 21.93
CA ILE A 272 -1.50 -3.19 20.95
C ILE A 272 -1.74 -1.74 21.35
N ASP A 273 -2.90 -1.42 21.90
CA ASP A 273 -3.33 -0.08 22.39
C ASP A 273 -3.08 1.08 21.37
N ASN A 274 -3.07 0.73 20.09
CA ASN A 274 -2.91 1.69 19.00
C ASN A 274 -3.81 1.32 17.81
N PRO A 275 -4.88 2.07 17.55
CA PRO A 275 -5.84 1.76 16.48
C PRO A 275 -5.21 1.67 15.08
N VAL A 276 -4.18 2.48 14.80
CA VAL A 276 -3.46 2.44 13.51
C VAL A 276 -2.74 1.11 13.34
N VAL A 277 -2.06 0.65 14.39
CA VAL A 277 -1.35 -0.64 14.38
C VAL A 277 -2.34 -1.81 14.31
N VAL A 278 -3.47 -1.74 15.00
CA VAL A 278 -4.55 -2.74 14.89
C VAL A 278 -5.05 -2.81 13.44
N ALA A 279 -5.40 -1.66 12.85
CA ALA A 279 -5.84 -1.56 11.46
C ALA A 279 -4.81 -2.13 10.47
N GLN A 280 -3.51 -1.89 10.71
CA GLN A 280 -2.39 -2.34 9.91
C GLN A 280 -2.14 -3.84 10.05
N GLU A 281 -2.03 -4.32 11.29
CA GLU A 281 -1.49 -5.64 11.60
C GLU A 281 -2.57 -6.72 11.74
N LEU A 282 -3.81 -6.33 12.06
CA LEU A 282 -4.92 -7.28 12.26
C LEU A 282 -6.01 -7.13 11.18
N ASP A 283 -6.52 -5.92 10.95
CA ASP A 283 -7.76 -5.71 10.20
C ASP A 283 -7.59 -5.61 8.69
N LEU A 284 -6.34 -5.54 8.19
CA LEU A 284 -6.02 -5.30 6.78
C LEU A 284 -6.69 -4.02 6.24
N ASN A 285 -6.82 -3.02 7.10
CA ASN A 285 -7.46 -1.76 6.77
C ASN A 285 -6.44 -0.76 6.25
N TYR A 286 -6.37 -0.62 4.93
CA TYR A 286 -5.44 0.29 4.26
C TYR A 286 -5.67 1.75 4.59
N SER A 287 -6.92 2.14 4.85
CA SER A 287 -7.28 3.54 5.11
C SER A 287 -6.83 4.02 6.49
N ALA A 288 -6.93 3.15 7.49
CA ALA A 288 -6.61 3.45 8.87
C ALA A 288 -5.19 3.01 9.27
N SER A 289 -4.48 2.28 8.41
CA SER A 289 -3.20 1.63 8.74
C SER A 289 -1.97 2.51 8.55
N ALA A 290 -2.11 3.77 8.12
CA ALA A 290 -0.98 4.69 7.98
C ALA A 290 -1.07 5.80 9.02
N GLU A 291 -0.07 5.87 9.87
CA GLU A 291 0.10 6.96 10.82
C GLU A 291 0.30 8.29 10.07
N GLY A 292 -0.47 9.31 10.42
CA GLY A 292 -0.36 10.62 9.79
C GLY A 292 -0.98 10.75 8.39
N VAL A 293 -1.75 9.78 7.89
CA VAL A 293 -2.51 9.97 6.64
C VAL A 293 -3.42 11.18 6.75
N LEU A 294 -3.30 12.07 5.77
CA LEU A 294 -4.05 13.32 5.78
C LEU A 294 -5.53 13.08 5.45
N ILE A 295 -5.82 12.35 4.37
CA ILE A 295 -7.18 12.06 3.92
C ILE A 295 -7.34 10.54 3.78
N PRO A 296 -8.01 9.86 4.73
CA PRO A 296 -8.28 8.42 4.65
C PRO A 296 -9.02 8.05 3.35
N SER A 297 -8.69 6.91 2.75
CA SER A 297 -9.28 6.51 1.47
C SER A 297 -10.78 6.25 1.57
N ASP A 298 -11.29 5.82 2.74
CA ASP A 298 -12.72 5.64 2.97
C ASP A 298 -13.49 6.95 2.85
N TRP A 299 -12.88 8.07 3.27
CA TRP A 299 -13.48 9.38 3.10
C TRP A 299 -13.54 9.79 1.62
N VAL A 300 -12.48 9.47 0.86
CA VAL A 300 -12.43 9.73 -0.59
C VAL A 300 -13.45 8.87 -1.32
N GLN A 301 -13.56 7.58 -0.96
CA GLN A 301 -14.56 6.66 -1.53
C GLN A 301 -15.99 7.10 -1.21
N ALA A 302 -16.26 7.57 0.01
CA ALA A 302 -17.57 8.09 0.38
C ALA A 302 -17.97 9.30 -0.47
N ALA A 303 -16.99 10.13 -0.88
CA ALA A 303 -17.20 11.31 -1.70
C ALA A 303 -17.53 10.99 -3.17
N VAL A 304 -17.25 9.76 -3.66
CA VAL A 304 -17.63 9.37 -5.04
C VAL A 304 -19.16 9.38 -5.15
N ASP A 305 -19.66 10.23 -6.05
CA ASP A 305 -21.09 10.48 -6.29
C ASP A 305 -21.88 10.84 -5.01
N ALA A 306 -21.23 11.50 -4.05
CA ALA A 306 -21.88 11.93 -2.81
C ALA A 306 -23.10 12.83 -3.08
N HIS A 307 -23.05 13.68 -4.11
CA HIS A 307 -24.17 14.53 -4.52
C HIS A 307 -25.39 13.70 -4.92
N ILE A 308 -25.19 12.56 -5.59
CA ILE A 308 -26.29 11.64 -5.96
C ILE A 308 -26.84 10.97 -4.70
N LYS A 309 -25.97 10.46 -3.84
CA LYS A 309 -26.34 9.79 -2.59
C LYS A 309 -27.11 10.71 -1.62
N LEU A 310 -26.75 11.98 -1.59
CA LEU A 310 -27.37 13.00 -0.74
C LEU A 310 -28.57 13.71 -1.41
N GLY A 311 -28.81 13.47 -2.71
CA GLY A 311 -29.92 14.09 -3.45
C GLY A 311 -29.76 15.59 -3.68
N ILE A 312 -28.54 16.11 -3.76
CA ILE A 312 -28.26 17.55 -3.91
C ILE A 312 -27.62 17.85 -5.26
N GLN A 313 -27.86 19.07 -5.77
CA GLN A 313 -27.30 19.56 -7.01
C GLN A 313 -26.15 20.54 -6.74
N PRO A 314 -25.10 20.55 -7.57
CA PRO A 314 -24.03 21.51 -7.44
C PRO A 314 -24.53 22.93 -7.73
N THR A 315 -24.09 23.89 -6.93
CA THR A 315 -24.41 25.30 -7.06
C THR A 315 -23.14 26.13 -6.95
N GLY A 316 -23.20 27.42 -7.33
CA GLY A 316 -22.09 28.33 -7.24
C GLY A 316 -21.19 28.36 -8.49
N LYS A 317 -19.97 28.86 -8.35
CA LYS A 317 -19.03 29.04 -9.45
C LYS A 317 -18.46 27.72 -9.97
N ARG A 318 -18.25 27.66 -11.29
CA ARG A 318 -17.34 26.70 -11.91
C ARG A 318 -15.92 27.27 -11.85
N LEU A 319 -14.96 26.47 -11.47
CA LEU A 319 -13.58 26.87 -11.28
C LEU A 319 -12.63 25.78 -11.77
N GLY A 320 -11.61 26.19 -12.53
CA GLY A 320 -10.50 25.33 -12.89
C GLY A 320 -9.32 25.48 -11.95
N ALA A 321 -8.43 24.47 -11.88
CA ALA A 321 -7.12 24.64 -11.24
C ALA A 321 -6.04 23.82 -11.93
N MET A 322 -4.87 24.44 -12.12
CA MET A 322 -3.70 23.87 -12.78
C MET A 322 -2.58 23.64 -11.78
N ASP A 323 -2.07 22.42 -11.74
CA ASP A 323 -0.77 22.10 -11.17
C ASP A 323 0.24 22.00 -12.32
N VAL A 324 1.34 22.77 -12.23
CA VAL A 324 2.31 22.98 -13.31
C VAL A 324 3.50 22.08 -13.12
N ALA A 325 3.85 21.30 -14.14
CA ALA A 325 5.07 20.53 -14.21
C ALA A 325 5.90 20.91 -15.45
N ASP A 326 7.23 20.79 -15.33
CA ASP A 326 8.18 21.05 -16.41
C ASP A 326 8.43 19.80 -17.28
N GLU A 327 9.42 19.88 -18.19
CA GLU A 327 9.90 18.78 -19.06
C GLU A 327 10.38 17.51 -18.33
N GLY A 328 10.20 17.43 -17.00
CA GLY A 328 10.58 16.31 -16.16
C GLY A 328 9.66 15.10 -16.26
N ARG A 329 9.79 14.23 -15.25
CA ARG A 329 8.94 13.02 -15.11
C ARG A 329 7.54 13.33 -14.59
N ASP A 330 7.32 14.50 -14.01
CA ASP A 330 6.04 14.95 -13.49
C ASP A 330 5.14 15.43 -14.64
N LYS A 331 3.84 15.38 -14.41
CA LYS A 331 2.85 15.75 -15.40
C LYS A 331 2.11 17.00 -14.95
N ASN A 332 1.75 17.84 -15.91
CA ASN A 332 0.75 18.89 -15.67
C ASN A 332 -0.60 18.25 -15.35
N ALA A 333 -1.34 18.87 -14.45
CA ALA A 333 -2.70 18.43 -14.11
C ALA A 333 -3.67 19.61 -14.11
N PHE A 334 -4.92 19.34 -14.46
CA PHE A 334 -6.00 20.32 -14.45
C PHE A 334 -7.27 19.71 -13.89
N SER A 335 -7.85 20.33 -12.88
CA SER A 335 -9.13 19.95 -12.28
C SER A 335 -10.21 20.98 -12.60
N THR A 336 -11.46 20.51 -12.73
CA THR A 336 -12.65 21.32 -12.94
C THR A 336 -13.69 20.98 -11.89
N ARG A 337 -14.20 21.99 -11.16
CA ARG A 337 -15.28 21.82 -10.20
C ARG A 337 -16.45 22.78 -10.43
N HIS A 338 -17.64 22.37 -10.00
CA HIS A 338 -18.83 23.21 -9.89
C HIS A 338 -19.30 23.24 -8.43
N GLY A 339 -19.06 24.33 -7.73
CA GLY A 339 -19.29 24.40 -6.28
C GLY A 339 -18.55 23.28 -5.55
N PHE A 340 -19.27 22.41 -4.84
CA PHE A 340 -18.71 21.28 -4.11
C PHE A 340 -18.43 20.04 -5.01
N LEU A 341 -18.92 20.00 -6.25
CA LEU A 341 -18.75 18.86 -7.16
C LEU A 341 -17.46 18.98 -7.97
N LEU A 342 -16.53 18.07 -7.80
CA LEU A 342 -15.41 17.84 -8.70
C LEU A 342 -15.90 17.09 -9.95
N GLU A 343 -15.98 17.80 -11.07
CA GLU A 343 -16.56 17.28 -12.32
C GLU A 343 -15.53 16.46 -13.11
N ASN A 344 -14.27 16.92 -13.18
CA ASN A 344 -13.24 16.26 -13.99
C ASN A 344 -11.83 16.57 -13.50
N VAL A 345 -10.89 15.66 -13.83
CA VAL A 345 -9.45 15.86 -13.73
C VAL A 345 -8.75 15.38 -15.00
N ARG A 346 -7.76 16.10 -15.48
CA ARG A 346 -6.98 15.80 -16.68
C ARG A 346 -5.50 15.88 -16.36
N GLU A 347 -4.68 15.04 -16.97
CA GLU A 347 -3.23 15.11 -16.88
C GLU A 347 -2.59 15.03 -18.27
N TRP A 348 -1.44 15.67 -18.47
CA TRP A 348 -0.65 15.55 -19.68
C TRP A 348 0.84 15.75 -19.39
N SER A 349 1.70 15.19 -20.25
CA SER A 349 3.15 15.37 -20.16
C SER A 349 3.54 16.77 -20.61
N GLY A 350 4.46 17.42 -19.89
CA GLY A 350 5.16 18.63 -20.31
C GLY A 350 6.33 18.37 -21.26
N VAL A 351 6.73 17.12 -21.47
CA VAL A 351 7.89 16.76 -22.31
C VAL A 351 7.71 17.24 -23.75
N GLY A 352 8.62 18.09 -24.21
CA GLY A 352 8.62 18.66 -25.57
C GLY A 352 7.64 19.83 -25.76
N SER A 353 7.06 20.36 -24.68
CA SER A 353 6.21 21.54 -24.70
C SER A 353 6.70 22.57 -23.68
N ASP A 354 6.66 23.84 -24.05
CA ASP A 354 6.92 24.92 -23.09
C ASP A 354 5.71 25.19 -22.19
N ILE A 355 5.91 26.02 -21.16
CA ILE A 355 4.86 26.40 -20.22
C ILE A 355 3.71 27.10 -20.97
N TYR A 356 4.02 27.94 -21.96
CA TYR A 356 3.03 28.66 -22.77
C TYR A 356 2.01 27.68 -23.43
N GLN A 357 2.51 26.62 -24.06
CA GLN A 357 1.64 25.60 -24.69
C GLN A 357 0.75 24.88 -23.66
N SER A 358 1.28 24.63 -22.46
CA SER A 358 0.50 24.06 -21.37
C SER A 358 -0.59 25.02 -20.89
N VAL A 359 -0.30 26.32 -20.80
CA VAL A 359 -1.29 27.34 -20.44
C VAL A 359 -2.34 27.50 -21.55
N GLU A 360 -1.93 27.51 -22.83
CA GLU A 360 -2.85 27.54 -23.97
C GLU A 360 -3.83 26.37 -23.94
N LYS A 361 -3.34 25.17 -23.62
CA LYS A 361 -4.16 23.97 -23.43
C LYS A 361 -5.19 24.13 -22.31
N VAL A 362 -4.79 24.76 -21.19
CA VAL A 362 -5.70 25.07 -20.07
C VAL A 362 -6.79 26.04 -20.50
N PHE A 363 -6.45 27.06 -21.30
CA PHE A 363 -7.47 27.95 -21.86
C PHE A 363 -8.46 27.19 -22.74
N GLY A 364 -8.00 26.21 -23.52
CA GLY A 364 -8.88 25.31 -24.28
C GLY A 364 -9.80 24.48 -23.37
N PHE A 365 -9.31 23.97 -22.25
CA PHE A 365 -10.14 23.26 -21.26
C PHE A 365 -11.17 24.21 -20.61
N CYS A 366 -10.77 25.44 -20.29
CA CYS A 366 -11.69 26.44 -19.75
C CYS A 366 -12.84 26.73 -20.74
N GLU A 367 -12.56 26.83 -22.05
CA GLU A 367 -13.60 27.00 -23.05
C GLU A 367 -14.54 25.77 -23.13
N GLN A 368 -13.98 24.56 -23.14
CA GLN A 368 -14.76 23.32 -23.18
C GLN A 368 -15.69 23.16 -21.97
N ASP A 369 -15.21 23.52 -20.78
CA ASP A 369 -15.92 23.36 -19.51
C ASP A 369 -16.71 24.62 -19.11
N ASN A 370 -16.74 25.67 -19.96
CA ASN A 370 -17.37 26.97 -19.71
C ASN A 370 -16.88 27.63 -18.39
N LEU A 371 -15.56 27.72 -18.24
CA LEU A 371 -14.93 28.37 -17.08
C LEU A 371 -14.52 29.80 -17.40
N GLU A 372 -14.81 30.72 -16.50
CA GLU A 372 -14.40 32.11 -16.56
C GLU A 372 -13.10 32.37 -15.78
N GLU A 373 -12.71 31.39 -14.94
CA GLU A 373 -11.57 31.51 -14.04
C GLU A 373 -10.88 30.16 -13.84
N PHE A 374 -9.55 30.18 -13.72
CA PHE A 374 -8.78 29.08 -13.19
C PHE A 374 -7.69 29.58 -12.23
N ARG A 375 -7.33 28.74 -11.26
CA ARG A 375 -6.20 28.93 -10.36
C ARG A 375 -4.98 28.18 -10.89
N PHE A 376 -3.78 28.61 -10.54
CA PHE A 376 -2.56 27.90 -10.89
C PHE A 376 -1.55 27.94 -9.76
N ASP A 377 -0.75 26.89 -9.59
CA ASP A 377 0.39 26.90 -8.67
C ASP A 377 1.42 27.92 -9.15
N GLU A 378 1.69 28.94 -8.33
CA GLU A 378 2.68 30.00 -8.63
C GLU A 378 4.08 29.63 -8.12
N ASP A 379 4.21 28.58 -7.29
CA ASP A 379 5.50 28.17 -6.76
C ASP A 379 6.40 27.61 -7.89
N GLY A 380 7.67 27.99 -7.88
CA GLY A 380 8.64 27.50 -8.86
C GLY A 380 8.31 27.88 -10.30
N LEU A 381 8.06 26.89 -11.14
CA LEU A 381 7.82 27.05 -12.59
C LEU A 381 6.51 27.79 -12.92
N GLY A 382 5.52 27.72 -12.04
CA GLY A 382 4.24 28.41 -12.24
C GLY A 382 4.33 29.93 -12.25
N ALA A 383 5.47 30.53 -11.88
CA ALA A 383 5.69 31.97 -12.00
C ALA A 383 5.55 32.50 -13.45
N GLY A 384 5.80 31.63 -14.46
CA GLY A 384 5.63 31.96 -15.89
C GLY A 384 4.16 32.06 -16.32
N VAL A 385 3.26 31.26 -15.71
CA VAL A 385 1.85 31.15 -16.10
C VAL A 385 1.12 32.49 -16.13
N ARG A 386 1.44 33.39 -15.18
CA ARG A 386 0.82 34.72 -15.13
C ARG A 386 1.10 35.54 -16.39
N GLY A 387 2.35 35.52 -16.89
CA GLY A 387 2.76 36.21 -18.11
C GLY A 387 2.08 35.64 -19.34
N ASP A 388 2.10 34.32 -19.44
CA ASP A 388 1.51 33.57 -20.56
C ASP A 388 -0.01 33.76 -20.62
N ALA A 389 -0.70 33.67 -19.48
CA ALA A 389 -2.13 33.90 -19.39
C ALA A 389 -2.52 35.32 -19.81
N ARG A 390 -1.69 36.33 -19.48
CA ARG A 390 -1.90 37.72 -19.93
C ARG A 390 -1.78 37.81 -21.45
N ALA A 391 -0.71 37.27 -22.04
CA ALA A 391 -0.50 37.27 -23.48
C ALA A 391 -1.65 36.57 -24.24
N ILE A 392 -2.10 35.41 -23.75
CA ILE A 392 -3.24 34.69 -24.33
C ILE A 392 -4.52 35.52 -24.22
N ASN A 393 -4.78 36.19 -23.09
CA ASN A 393 -5.94 37.06 -22.92
C ASN A 393 -5.91 38.28 -23.84
N GLU A 394 -4.74 38.84 -24.12
CA GLU A 394 -4.58 39.93 -25.11
C GLU A 394 -4.99 39.45 -26.52
N LEU A 395 -4.55 38.27 -26.93
CA LEU A 395 -4.97 37.66 -28.21
C LEU A 395 -6.49 37.35 -28.24
N ARG A 396 -7.05 36.87 -27.13
CA ARG A 396 -8.50 36.63 -26.99
C ARG A 396 -9.30 37.93 -27.14
N ASN A 397 -8.87 38.97 -26.46
CA ASN A 397 -9.52 40.31 -26.54
C ASN A 397 -9.45 40.87 -27.96
N ALA A 398 -8.30 40.75 -28.64
CA ALA A 398 -8.17 41.13 -30.04
C ALA A 398 -9.14 40.35 -30.96
N ALA A 399 -9.40 39.09 -30.62
CA ALA A 399 -10.38 38.24 -31.31
C ALA A 399 -11.83 38.41 -30.81
N ARG A 400 -12.10 39.40 -29.94
CA ARG A 400 -13.41 39.66 -29.30
C ARG A 400 -13.94 38.49 -28.48
N ARG A 401 -13.07 37.68 -27.90
CA ARG A 401 -13.41 36.63 -26.96
C ARG A 401 -13.27 37.13 -25.52
N PRO A 402 -14.10 36.71 -24.58
CA PRO A 402 -13.96 37.09 -23.17
C PRO A 402 -12.64 36.60 -22.57
N SER A 403 -12.05 37.40 -21.71
CA SER A 403 -10.87 37.00 -20.94
C SER A 403 -11.22 35.90 -19.94
N ILE A 404 -10.26 35.03 -19.67
CA ILE A 404 -10.34 34.00 -18.61
C ILE A 404 -9.38 34.46 -17.50
N LEU A 405 -9.89 34.59 -16.28
CA LEU A 405 -9.09 35.03 -15.15
C LEU A 405 -8.15 33.92 -14.68
N ALA A 406 -6.84 34.20 -14.62
CA ALA A 406 -5.85 33.31 -14.06
C ALA A 406 -5.40 33.84 -12.68
N THR A 407 -5.75 33.11 -11.62
CA THR A 407 -5.51 33.50 -10.22
C THR A 407 -4.38 32.67 -9.64
N PRO A 408 -3.28 33.27 -9.14
CA PRO A 408 -2.18 32.53 -8.58
C PRO A 408 -2.53 31.94 -7.20
N PHE A 409 -2.04 30.74 -6.96
CA PHE A 409 -2.00 30.08 -5.65
C PHE A 409 -0.54 29.88 -5.25
N ARG A 410 -0.14 30.41 -4.10
CA ARG A 410 1.22 30.27 -3.58
C ARG A 410 1.20 29.36 -2.34
N GLY A 411 1.51 28.09 -2.52
CA GLY A 411 1.50 27.08 -1.45
C GLY A 411 2.57 27.32 -0.38
N SER A 412 3.74 27.84 -0.78
CA SER A 412 4.83 28.24 0.13
C SER A 412 4.54 29.51 0.92
N GLY A 413 3.51 30.27 0.53
CA GLY A 413 3.15 31.57 1.14
C GLY A 413 2.59 31.46 2.55
N ALA A 414 2.25 32.64 3.10
CA ALA A 414 1.59 32.74 4.40
C ALA A 414 0.20 32.07 4.37
N VAL A 415 -0.24 31.63 5.54
CA VAL A 415 -1.59 31.06 5.72
C VAL A 415 -2.67 32.10 5.39
N PHE A 416 -3.81 31.62 4.92
CA PHE A 416 -5.01 32.43 4.71
C PHE A 416 -5.65 32.78 6.06
N ASP A 417 -6.22 33.98 6.17
CA ASP A 417 -6.91 34.49 7.36
C ASP A 417 -6.16 34.11 8.66
N PRO A 418 -4.92 34.65 8.86
CA PRO A 418 -3.97 34.19 9.87
C PRO A 418 -4.48 34.26 11.31
N ASP A 419 -5.39 35.18 11.58
CA ASP A 419 -5.93 35.44 12.92
C ASP A 419 -7.27 34.70 13.18
N ASP A 420 -7.76 33.95 12.20
CA ASP A 420 -8.94 33.08 12.38
C ASP A 420 -8.58 31.80 13.13
N GLU A 421 -9.58 31.23 13.81
CA GLU A 421 -9.42 30.00 14.57
C GLU A 421 -9.34 28.75 13.66
N ALA A 422 -8.18 28.09 13.65
CA ALA A 422 -8.00 26.79 13.00
C ALA A 422 -8.72 25.67 13.77
N VAL A 423 -8.64 25.72 15.11
CA VAL A 423 -9.25 24.77 16.04
C VAL A 423 -9.92 25.57 17.16
N ARG A 424 -11.23 25.34 17.35
CA ARG A 424 -11.96 25.91 18.48
C ARG A 424 -11.40 25.34 19.78
N GLY A 425 -11.17 26.23 20.75
CA GLY A 425 -10.82 25.82 22.09
C GLY A 425 -11.96 25.06 22.73
N ASP A 426 -11.70 23.90 23.33
CA ASP A 426 -12.67 23.11 24.06
C ASP A 426 -12.11 22.80 25.47
N ASN A 427 -12.97 22.73 26.49
CA ASN A 427 -12.63 22.37 27.87
C ASN A 427 -11.46 23.17 28.49
N GLY A 428 -11.39 24.50 28.22
CA GLY A 428 -10.39 25.39 28.81
C GLY A 428 -9.03 25.44 28.09
N GLN A 429 -8.91 24.78 26.93
CA GLN A 429 -7.77 24.98 26.03
C GLN A 429 -8.01 26.25 25.17
N ALA A 430 -6.96 27.07 24.97
CA ALA A 430 -7.02 28.21 24.10
C ALA A 430 -7.22 27.80 22.63
N ALA A 431 -8.04 28.55 21.89
CA ALA A 431 -8.16 28.38 20.45
C ALA A 431 -6.81 28.57 19.77
N ARG A 432 -6.49 27.73 18.76
CA ARG A 432 -5.28 27.90 17.95
C ARG A 432 -5.61 28.62 16.66
N LEU A 433 -4.89 29.70 16.38
CA LEU A 433 -5.05 30.51 15.17
C LEU A 433 -4.40 29.82 13.96
N ASN A 434 -4.86 30.14 12.74
CA ASN A 434 -4.31 29.59 11.50
C ASN A 434 -2.78 29.74 11.42
N LYS A 435 -2.25 30.92 11.75
CA LYS A 435 -0.81 31.22 11.76
C LYS A 435 -0.01 30.38 12.73
N ASP A 436 -0.63 29.86 13.82
CA ASP A 436 0.01 29.06 14.86
C ASP A 436 -0.21 27.55 14.64
N PHE A 437 -1.17 27.18 13.81
CA PHE A 437 -1.54 25.79 13.57
C PHE A 437 -0.90 25.23 12.28
N PHE A 438 -0.79 26.04 11.21
CA PHE A 438 -0.25 25.59 9.94
C PHE A 438 1.12 26.19 9.65
N ALA A 439 1.99 25.44 8.97
CA ALA A 439 3.31 25.89 8.57
C ALA A 439 3.25 26.90 7.40
N ASN A 440 2.33 26.71 6.46
CA ASN A 440 2.16 27.53 5.23
C ASN A 440 0.76 27.34 4.63
N ALA A 441 0.48 28.07 3.55
CA ALA A 441 -0.80 28.01 2.83
C ALA A 441 -1.09 26.62 2.26
N LYS A 442 -0.07 25.88 1.82
CA LYS A 442 -0.22 24.52 1.31
C LYS A 442 -0.74 23.57 2.39
N ALA A 443 -0.13 23.60 3.59
CA ALA A 443 -0.58 22.77 4.70
C ALA A 443 -2.02 23.10 5.12
N GLN A 444 -2.38 24.39 5.14
CA GLN A 444 -3.74 24.83 5.41
C GLN A 444 -4.73 24.37 4.35
N SER A 445 -4.39 24.47 3.06
CA SER A 445 -5.27 24.07 1.95
C SER A 445 -5.51 22.56 1.92
N TRP A 446 -4.47 21.76 2.12
CA TRP A 446 -4.61 20.31 2.28
C TRP A 446 -5.46 19.94 3.49
N TRP A 447 -5.30 20.66 4.59
CA TRP A 447 -6.13 20.44 5.79
C TRP A 447 -7.59 20.86 5.58
N HIS A 448 -7.82 21.93 4.82
CA HIS A 448 -9.16 22.31 4.41
C HIS A 448 -9.81 21.22 3.55
N LEU A 449 -9.09 20.71 2.55
CA LEU A 449 -9.56 19.61 1.70
C LEU A 449 -9.87 18.35 2.55
N ARG A 450 -9.04 18.02 3.55
CA ARG A 450 -9.32 16.96 4.52
C ARG A 450 -10.66 17.17 5.23
N LYS A 451 -10.97 18.39 5.69
CA LYS A 451 -12.25 18.71 6.35
C LYS A 451 -13.44 18.46 5.43
N LEU A 452 -13.34 18.86 4.16
CA LEU A 452 -14.42 18.61 3.18
C LEU A 452 -14.69 17.11 3.03
N PHE A 453 -13.66 16.28 2.88
CA PHE A 453 -13.81 14.82 2.79
C PHE A 453 -14.37 14.21 4.08
N GLN A 454 -13.92 14.67 5.24
CA GLN A 454 -14.44 14.21 6.53
C GLN A 454 -15.93 14.51 6.69
N ASN A 455 -16.34 15.73 6.35
CA ASN A 455 -17.75 16.14 6.43
C ASN A 455 -18.62 15.33 5.45
N THR A 456 -18.09 15.07 4.24
CA THR A 456 -18.78 14.20 3.27
C THR A 456 -18.94 12.78 3.81
N TYR A 457 -17.90 12.18 4.39
CA TYR A 457 -17.97 10.87 5.01
C TYR A 457 -19.05 10.81 6.12
N ARG A 458 -19.03 11.81 7.02
CA ARG A 458 -20.03 11.93 8.08
C ARG A 458 -21.46 12.05 7.55
N ALA A 459 -21.65 12.84 6.48
CA ALA A 459 -22.96 13.00 5.86
C ALA A 459 -23.45 11.71 5.18
N VAL A 460 -22.57 11.06 4.38
CA VAL A 460 -22.95 9.91 3.53
C VAL A 460 -23.00 8.60 4.31
N VAL A 461 -22.06 8.39 5.24
CA VAL A 461 -21.89 7.10 5.94
C VAL A 461 -22.53 7.13 7.33
N GLU A 462 -22.34 8.23 8.07
CA GLU A 462 -22.85 8.37 9.44
C GLU A 462 -24.24 9.06 9.51
N GLY A 463 -24.74 9.58 8.37
CA GLY A 463 -26.04 10.24 8.31
C GLY A 463 -26.12 11.55 9.08
N MET A 464 -24.99 12.22 9.33
CA MET A 464 -24.92 13.47 10.08
C MET A 464 -25.43 14.66 9.24
N ALA A 465 -25.96 15.67 9.90
CA ALA A 465 -26.31 16.95 9.27
C ALA A 465 -25.04 17.63 8.70
N TYR A 466 -25.15 18.23 7.53
CA TYR A 466 -24.03 18.84 6.80
C TYR A 466 -24.41 20.19 6.18
N ASN A 467 -23.39 21.01 5.93
CA ASN A 467 -23.49 22.20 5.12
C ASN A 467 -23.00 21.87 3.69
N PRO A 468 -23.79 22.10 2.62
CA PRO A 468 -23.38 21.84 1.24
C PRO A 468 -22.09 22.55 0.82
N ASP A 469 -21.75 23.70 1.41
CA ASP A 469 -20.52 24.43 1.13
C ASP A 469 -19.28 23.84 1.82
N GLU A 470 -19.47 22.90 2.74
CA GLU A 470 -18.42 22.26 3.54
C GLU A 470 -18.20 20.79 3.21
N ILE A 471 -18.72 20.31 2.10
CA ILE A 471 -18.54 18.95 1.60
C ILE A 471 -17.85 18.94 0.23
N ILE A 472 -17.46 17.76 -0.22
CA ILE A 472 -16.94 17.51 -1.57
C ILE A 472 -17.62 16.28 -2.17
N SER A 473 -17.91 16.34 -3.47
CA SER A 473 -18.35 15.18 -4.24
C SER A 473 -17.44 14.98 -5.45
N ILE A 474 -17.10 13.74 -5.77
CA ILE A 474 -16.29 13.36 -6.93
C ILE A 474 -17.20 12.67 -7.94
N SER A 475 -17.24 13.16 -9.18
CA SER A 475 -17.98 12.49 -10.25
C SER A 475 -17.35 11.15 -10.60
N SER A 476 -18.14 10.06 -10.60
CA SER A 476 -17.69 8.74 -11.07
C SER A 476 -17.46 8.68 -12.58
N ALA A 477 -17.96 9.65 -13.34
CA ALA A 477 -17.86 9.69 -14.80
C ALA A 477 -16.45 10.04 -15.33
N MET A 478 -15.56 10.57 -14.46
CA MET A 478 -14.20 10.93 -14.88
C MET A 478 -13.30 9.70 -15.11
N ALA A 479 -12.55 9.70 -16.20
CA ALA A 479 -11.69 8.57 -16.60
C ALA A 479 -10.54 8.29 -15.60
N SER A 480 -10.02 9.34 -14.92
CA SER A 480 -8.88 9.22 -13.99
C SER A 480 -9.29 9.06 -12.53
N LYS A 481 -10.55 8.69 -12.25
CA LYS A 481 -11.10 8.58 -10.90
C LYS A 481 -10.26 7.71 -9.96
N ASP A 482 -9.92 6.49 -10.37
CA ASP A 482 -9.21 5.53 -9.51
C ASP A 482 -7.79 6.02 -9.18
N LYS A 483 -7.11 6.63 -10.14
CA LYS A 483 -5.82 7.28 -9.92
C LYS A 483 -5.94 8.46 -8.95
N LEU A 484 -6.96 9.30 -9.12
CA LEU A 484 -7.22 10.43 -8.22
C LEU A 484 -7.47 9.98 -6.79
N ILE A 485 -8.24 8.91 -6.57
CA ILE A 485 -8.49 8.34 -5.22
C ILE A 485 -7.17 7.95 -4.54
N ILE A 486 -6.27 7.31 -5.27
CA ILE A 486 -4.95 6.93 -4.77
C ILE A 486 -4.14 8.18 -4.40
N GLU A 487 -4.07 9.16 -5.30
CA GLU A 487 -3.30 10.39 -5.08
C GLU A 487 -3.84 11.24 -3.93
N LEU A 488 -5.15 11.34 -3.74
CA LEU A 488 -5.78 12.05 -2.61
C LEU A 488 -5.51 11.37 -1.26
N SER A 489 -5.33 10.06 -1.26
CA SER A 489 -5.07 9.28 -0.04
C SER A 489 -3.58 9.10 0.28
N GLN A 490 -2.70 9.65 -0.57
CA GLN A 490 -1.25 9.54 -0.43
C GLN A 490 -0.64 10.51 0.59
N PRO A 491 -1.03 11.81 0.65
CA PRO A 491 -0.38 12.77 1.52
C PRO A 491 -0.47 12.40 2.99
N THR A 492 0.64 12.66 3.69
CA THR A 492 0.73 12.51 5.15
C THR A 492 0.94 13.86 5.82
N TYR A 493 0.68 13.93 7.10
CA TYR A 493 0.97 15.13 7.90
C TYR A 493 1.79 14.80 9.13
N SER A 494 2.56 15.76 9.57
CA SER A 494 3.31 15.70 10.82
C SER A 494 3.26 17.04 11.53
N ILE A 495 3.72 17.06 12.78
CA ILE A 495 3.89 18.29 13.57
C ILE A 495 5.38 18.59 13.61
N ASN A 496 5.77 19.78 13.13
CA ASN A 496 7.18 20.19 13.16
C ASN A 496 7.64 20.61 14.56
N GLY A 497 8.94 20.88 14.73
CA GLY A 497 9.55 21.25 16.01
C GLY A 497 9.00 22.50 16.71
N VAL A 498 8.20 23.34 15.99
CA VAL A 498 7.49 24.50 16.55
C VAL A 498 5.99 24.26 16.72
N GLY A 499 5.54 23.03 16.58
CA GLY A 499 4.17 22.62 16.85
C GLY A 499 3.16 22.89 15.72
N LYS A 500 3.62 23.20 14.48
CA LYS A 500 2.75 23.48 13.34
C LYS A 500 2.59 22.25 12.44
N ILE A 501 1.40 22.11 11.84
CA ILE A 501 1.11 21.09 10.82
C ILE A 501 1.95 21.34 9.57
N VAL A 502 2.64 20.29 9.12
CA VAL A 502 3.35 20.19 7.84
C VAL A 502 2.74 19.05 7.05
N VAL A 503 2.56 19.23 5.77
CA VAL A 503 2.04 18.20 4.86
C VAL A 503 3.15 17.73 3.93
N ASP A 504 3.42 16.43 3.94
CA ASP A 504 4.21 15.75 2.94
C ASP A 504 3.28 15.12 1.90
N LYS A 505 3.26 15.71 0.71
CA LYS A 505 2.42 15.23 -0.40
C LYS A 505 3.00 14.00 -1.10
N GLN A 506 4.30 13.78 -0.96
CA GLN A 506 5.05 12.72 -1.64
C GLN A 506 5.90 11.92 -0.65
N PRO A 507 5.28 11.13 0.25
CA PRO A 507 6.01 10.24 1.12
C PRO A 507 6.94 9.32 0.35
N ASP A 508 8.01 8.84 0.99
CA ASP A 508 9.02 7.98 0.39
C ASP A 508 8.40 6.81 -0.40
N GLY A 509 8.90 6.61 -1.61
CA GLY A 509 8.44 5.55 -2.52
C GLY A 509 7.19 5.89 -3.35
N THR A 510 6.62 7.09 -3.23
CA THR A 510 5.48 7.54 -4.02
C THR A 510 5.89 8.47 -5.18
N LYS A 511 4.95 8.73 -6.09
CA LYS A 511 5.10 9.74 -7.16
C LYS A 511 4.41 11.03 -6.74
N SER A 512 4.75 12.14 -7.40
CA SER A 512 4.05 13.41 -7.23
C SER A 512 2.55 13.23 -7.50
N PRO A 513 1.65 13.67 -6.58
CA PRO A 513 0.21 13.51 -6.72
C PRO A 513 -0.41 14.68 -7.51
N ASN A 514 -0.03 14.82 -8.78
CA ASN A 514 -0.33 16.02 -9.58
C ASN A 514 -1.85 16.25 -9.75
N LEU A 515 -2.65 15.19 -9.93
CA LEU A 515 -4.10 15.31 -9.98
C LEU A 515 -4.65 15.83 -8.65
N ALA A 516 -4.18 15.28 -7.53
CA ALA A 516 -4.65 15.69 -6.21
C ALA A 516 -4.16 17.10 -5.82
N ASP A 517 -2.96 17.52 -6.26
CA ASP A 517 -2.48 18.91 -6.10
C ASP A 517 -3.40 19.89 -6.86
N SER A 518 -3.79 19.60 -8.10
CA SER A 518 -4.73 20.44 -8.84
C SER A 518 -6.10 20.54 -8.13
N VAL A 519 -6.59 19.43 -7.56
CA VAL A 519 -7.83 19.43 -6.76
C VAL A 519 -7.66 20.28 -5.50
N MET A 520 -6.55 20.11 -4.75
CA MET A 520 -6.28 20.90 -3.56
C MET A 520 -6.28 22.41 -3.88
N ILE A 521 -5.65 22.85 -4.97
CA ILE A 521 -5.62 24.25 -5.41
C ILE A 521 -7.05 24.74 -5.72
N SER A 522 -7.89 23.91 -6.36
CA SER A 522 -9.26 24.30 -6.71
C SER A 522 -10.13 24.56 -5.48
N TYR A 523 -9.92 23.81 -4.39
CA TYR A 523 -10.66 23.96 -3.13
C TYR A 523 -9.91 24.80 -2.07
N ALA A 524 -8.71 25.33 -2.36
CA ALA A 524 -7.95 26.15 -1.41
C ALA A 524 -8.77 27.34 -0.90
N PRO A 525 -8.68 27.69 0.39
CA PRO A 525 -9.27 28.92 0.92
C PRO A 525 -8.76 30.15 0.17
N MET A 526 -9.50 31.24 0.23
CA MET A 526 -9.08 32.55 -0.25
C MET A 526 -9.24 33.56 0.88
N ASN A 527 -8.30 34.52 0.97
CA ASN A 527 -8.43 35.60 1.94
C ASN A 527 -9.71 36.40 1.66
N SER A 528 -10.60 36.44 2.62
CA SER A 528 -11.85 37.19 2.54
C SER A 528 -11.66 38.69 2.41
N ALA A 529 -10.59 39.25 2.98
CA ALA A 529 -10.27 40.69 2.94
C ALA A 529 -9.74 41.17 1.56
N LEU A 530 -8.99 40.32 0.82
CA LEU A 530 -8.47 40.68 -0.50
C LEU A 530 -9.57 40.84 -1.57
N ASN A 531 -10.64 40.07 -1.47
CA ASN A 531 -11.76 40.13 -2.41
C ASN A 531 -12.51 41.48 -2.39
N ILE A 532 -12.63 42.13 -1.23
CA ILE A 532 -13.34 43.40 -1.09
C ILE A 532 -12.51 44.57 -1.65
N TRP A 533 -11.22 44.59 -1.35
CA TRP A 533 -10.33 45.65 -1.80
C TRP A 533 -9.94 45.56 -3.28
N GLU A 534 -9.79 44.34 -3.85
CA GLU A 534 -9.62 44.15 -5.29
C GLU A 534 -10.89 44.53 -6.08
N LEU A 535 -12.08 44.26 -5.54
CA LEU A 535 -13.35 44.68 -6.13
C LEU A 535 -13.50 46.22 -6.10
N LEU A 536 -13.05 46.88 -5.03
CA LEU A 536 -13.07 48.33 -4.90
C LEU A 536 -12.00 49.02 -5.74
N GLY A 537 -10.83 48.41 -5.96
CA GLY A 537 -9.74 48.93 -6.80
C GLY A 537 -9.98 48.83 -8.31
N ARG A 538 -10.96 48.03 -8.76
CA ARG A 538 -11.36 47.94 -10.18
C ARG A 538 -12.39 48.98 -10.65
N GLN A 539 -12.81 49.86 -9.75
CA GLN A 539 -13.74 50.97 -10.07
C GLN A 539 -13.06 52.36 -10.08
N ALA A 540 -11.72 52.44 -10.04
CA ALA A 540 -10.99 53.70 -10.14
C ALA A 540 -10.20 53.78 -11.45
#